data_108354510bd0185206aaccd49b2d0985
#
_entry.id   108354510bd0185206aaccd49b2d0985
#
_cell.length_a   1.000
_cell.length_b   1.000
_cell.length_c   1.000
_cell.angle_alpha   90.00
_cell.angle_beta   90.00
_cell.angle_gamma   90.00
#
_symmetry.space_group_name_H-M   'P 1'
#
loop_
_entity.id
_entity.type
_entity.pdbx_description
1 polymer ?
#
loop_
_entity_poly.entity_id
_entity_poly.type
_entity_poly.pdbx_seq_one_letter_code
_entity_poly.pdbx_strand_id
1 'polypeptide(L)'
;MLDNLKLLFVWAPIINVQIILDGIFVGAVFALSAYGLALVWGVMNIKNLAQGDFVIMGGYLALTLFHLSIPLPIILLIVIIIMFVFGWGIYLLVIRRIIDQDMFVSLLATFGLSLLLQQVLNLFYGPEVKTIDMEMGGIDAFDGMVTIPNSKILSLILAAIITIAVVIFMKRSRMGQAIRATAQDPRAARVLGIDTDKVYAFTFAFNAALCGAAGVLVAMIWVIQPFYGITYSVRNFAIVTAAGLGNLPGVISAAFGIGLFEKYTGMILGTAYEVAAPVSIL
;
A
#
# COMPACT_ATOMS: atom_id res chain seq x y z
N MET A 1 23.31 5.83 18.98
CA MET A 1 23.05 4.39 18.78
C MET A 1 23.10 3.62 20.11
N LEU A 2 24.24 3.59 20.84
CA LEU A 2 24.35 2.87 22.12
C LEU A 2 23.37 3.40 23.17
N ASP A 3 23.15 4.70 23.24
CA ASP A 3 22.21 5.30 24.20
C ASP A 3 20.75 4.96 23.86
N ASN A 4 20.40 4.89 22.58
CA ASN A 4 19.06 4.45 22.14
C ASN A 4 18.83 2.97 22.47
N LEU A 5 19.83 2.11 22.36
CA LEU A 5 19.75 0.71 22.78
C LEU A 5 19.58 0.59 24.30
N LYS A 6 20.32 1.37 25.10
CA LYS A 6 20.11 1.40 26.55
C LYS A 6 18.74 1.92 26.93
N LEU A 7 18.22 2.92 26.22
CA LEU A 7 16.88 3.44 26.42
C LEU A 7 15.83 2.36 26.19
N LEU A 8 15.95 1.57 25.11
CA LEU A 8 15.00 0.51 24.75
C LEU A 8 14.97 -0.65 25.75
N PHE A 9 16.16 -1.10 26.21
CA PHE A 9 16.25 -2.35 26.96
C PHE A 9 16.45 -2.16 28.47
N VAL A 10 16.94 -1.01 28.90
CA VAL A 10 17.31 -0.77 30.32
C VAL A 10 16.50 0.33 30.95
N TRP A 11 16.39 1.51 30.31
CA TRP A 11 15.82 2.70 30.95
C TRP A 11 14.31 2.80 30.78
N ALA A 12 13.78 2.44 29.61
CA ALA A 12 12.36 2.54 29.33
C ALA A 12 11.86 1.41 28.40
N PRO A 13 11.86 0.14 28.88
CA PRO A 13 11.45 -0.99 28.02
C PRO A 13 10.02 -0.89 27.51
N ILE A 14 9.18 -0.08 28.15
CA ILE A 14 7.81 0.18 27.74
C ILE A 14 7.71 0.85 26.37
N ILE A 15 8.75 1.58 25.92
CA ILE A 15 8.82 2.19 24.58
C ILE A 15 8.77 1.11 23.49
N ASN A 16 9.23 -0.11 23.75
CA ASN A 16 9.10 -1.22 22.81
C ASN A 16 7.64 -1.50 22.45
N VAL A 17 6.71 -1.33 23.38
CA VAL A 17 5.26 -1.50 23.12
C VAL A 17 4.80 -0.48 22.08
N GLN A 18 5.21 0.79 22.23
CA GLN A 18 4.89 1.83 21.26
C GLN A 18 5.46 1.51 19.88
N ILE A 19 6.74 1.08 19.80
CA ILE A 19 7.42 0.75 18.54
C ILE A 19 6.74 -0.44 17.85
N ILE A 20 6.37 -1.48 18.60
CA ILE A 20 5.67 -2.65 18.07
C ILE A 20 4.30 -2.25 17.52
N LEU A 21 3.54 -1.44 18.25
CA LEU A 21 2.24 -0.96 17.80
C LEU A 21 2.38 -0.12 16.52
N ASP A 22 3.31 0.83 16.49
CA ASP A 22 3.56 1.66 15.32
C ASP A 22 4.00 0.82 14.11
N GLY A 23 4.82 -0.21 14.31
CA GLY A 23 5.21 -1.16 13.27
C GLY A 23 4.04 -1.98 12.73
N ILE A 24 3.12 -2.40 13.61
CA ILE A 24 1.89 -3.09 13.23
C ILE A 24 0.98 -2.17 12.40
N PHE A 25 0.81 -0.91 12.80
CA PHE A 25 0.02 0.06 12.03
C PHE A 25 0.59 0.30 10.63
N VAL A 26 1.91 0.51 10.53
CA VAL A 26 2.60 0.62 9.23
C VAL A 26 2.39 -0.64 8.39
N GLY A 27 2.65 -1.79 8.96
CA GLY A 27 2.53 -3.08 8.29
C GLY A 27 1.12 -3.34 7.78
N ALA A 28 0.08 -3.07 8.58
CA ALA A 28 -1.31 -3.29 8.20
C ALA A 28 -1.74 -2.46 6.99
N VAL A 29 -1.34 -1.18 6.96
CA VAL A 29 -1.69 -0.26 5.86
C VAL A 29 -0.96 -0.65 4.57
N PHE A 30 0.36 -0.91 4.67
CA PHE A 30 1.15 -1.27 3.49
C PHE A 30 0.91 -2.72 3.02
N ALA A 31 0.36 -3.60 3.86
CA ALA A 31 -0.09 -4.92 3.43
C ALA A 31 -1.11 -4.84 2.29
N LEU A 32 -2.04 -3.85 2.31
CA LEU A 32 -3.04 -3.68 1.26
C LEU A 32 -2.42 -3.33 -0.08
N SER A 33 -1.57 -2.29 -0.11
CA SER A 33 -0.94 -1.84 -1.36
C SER A 33 0.08 -2.85 -1.88
N ALA A 34 0.86 -3.49 -0.98
CA ALA A 34 1.80 -4.54 -1.35
C ALA A 34 1.10 -5.79 -1.87
N TYR A 35 -0.07 -6.16 -1.30
CA TYR A 35 -0.88 -7.27 -1.81
C TYR A 35 -1.35 -7.01 -3.25
N GLY A 36 -1.78 -5.77 -3.55
CA GLY A 36 -2.10 -5.35 -4.91
C GLY A 36 -0.91 -5.48 -5.87
N LEU A 37 0.28 -5.01 -5.47
CA LEU A 37 1.50 -5.14 -6.25
C LEU A 37 1.86 -6.61 -6.49
N ALA A 38 1.75 -7.46 -5.46
CA ALA A 38 2.02 -8.89 -5.57
C ALA A 38 1.09 -9.60 -6.58
N LEU A 39 -0.18 -9.16 -6.64
CA LEU A 39 -1.12 -9.65 -7.66
C LEU A 39 -0.71 -9.23 -9.06
N VAL A 40 -0.43 -7.94 -9.29
CA VAL A 40 -0.01 -7.45 -10.61
C VAL A 40 1.28 -8.10 -11.06
N TRP A 41 2.28 -8.15 -10.20
CA TRP A 41 3.56 -8.76 -10.53
C TRP A 41 3.45 -10.28 -10.74
N GLY A 42 2.69 -10.97 -9.86
CA GLY A 42 2.52 -12.43 -9.97
C GLY A 42 1.69 -12.88 -11.17
N VAL A 43 0.74 -12.05 -11.66
CA VAL A 43 -0.17 -12.43 -12.75
C VAL A 43 0.29 -11.94 -14.12
N MET A 44 0.85 -10.72 -14.16
CA MET A 44 1.21 -10.05 -15.42
C MET A 44 2.72 -9.92 -15.60
N ASN A 45 3.53 -10.27 -14.60
CA ASN A 45 4.98 -10.07 -14.57
C ASN A 45 5.40 -8.59 -14.79
N ILE A 46 4.53 -7.64 -14.46
CA ILE A 46 4.78 -6.21 -14.58
C ILE A 46 5.21 -5.65 -13.22
N LYS A 47 6.36 -4.96 -13.21
CA LYS A 47 6.84 -4.18 -12.06
C LYS A 47 6.30 -2.77 -12.16
N ASN A 48 5.21 -2.49 -11.44
CA ASN A 48 4.56 -1.19 -11.46
C ASN A 48 5.27 -0.20 -10.53
N LEU A 49 6.09 0.70 -11.08
CA LEU A 49 6.77 1.75 -10.30
C LEU A 49 5.82 2.87 -9.84
N ALA A 50 4.65 3.05 -10.50
CA ALA A 50 3.63 4.00 -10.07
C ALA A 50 2.78 3.51 -8.90
N GLN A 51 3.13 2.38 -8.27
CA GLN A 51 2.37 1.75 -7.20
C GLN A 51 2.10 2.71 -6.03
N GLY A 52 3.13 3.39 -5.55
CA GLY A 52 3.01 4.35 -4.45
C GLY A 52 2.26 5.62 -4.86
N ASP A 53 2.33 6.03 -6.13
CA ASP A 53 1.58 7.20 -6.60
C ASP A 53 0.07 6.91 -6.62
N PHE A 54 -0.35 5.65 -6.85
CA PHE A 54 -1.74 5.25 -6.67
C PHE A 54 -2.18 5.33 -5.20
N VAL A 55 -1.30 5.04 -4.25
CA VAL A 55 -1.58 5.23 -2.82
C VAL A 55 -1.75 6.71 -2.51
N ILE A 56 -0.82 7.55 -2.94
CA ILE A 56 -0.88 9.01 -2.76
C ILE A 56 -2.14 9.59 -3.39
N MET A 57 -2.49 9.18 -4.61
CA MET A 57 -3.70 9.61 -5.29
C MET A 57 -4.97 9.23 -4.50
N GLY A 58 -5.02 8.02 -3.94
CA GLY A 58 -6.09 7.59 -3.03
C GLY A 58 -6.22 8.49 -1.80
N GLY A 59 -5.07 8.89 -1.21
CA GLY A 59 -5.01 9.82 -0.08
C GLY A 59 -5.54 11.21 -0.43
N TYR A 60 -5.18 11.75 -1.59
CA TYR A 60 -5.69 13.06 -2.04
C TYR A 60 -7.18 13.03 -2.39
N LEU A 61 -7.68 11.95 -2.98
CA LEU A 61 -9.12 11.75 -3.19
C LEU A 61 -9.85 11.72 -1.85
N ALA A 62 -9.31 11.01 -0.86
CA ALA A 62 -9.87 10.98 0.49
C ALA A 62 -9.88 12.37 1.13
N LEU A 63 -8.80 13.12 1.03
CA LEU A 63 -8.70 14.50 1.53
C LEU A 63 -9.78 15.39 0.91
N THR A 64 -9.96 15.31 -0.41
CA THR A 64 -10.97 16.10 -1.12
C THR A 64 -12.39 15.77 -0.64
N LEU A 65 -12.70 14.48 -0.48
CA LEU A 65 -14.02 14.04 -0.01
C LEU A 65 -14.24 14.39 1.47
N PHE A 66 -13.18 14.37 2.28
CA PHE A 66 -13.23 14.77 3.68
C PHE A 66 -13.58 16.25 3.84
N HIS A 67 -13.01 17.12 3.00
CA HIS A 67 -13.36 18.55 2.97
C HIS A 67 -14.82 18.82 2.56
N LEU A 68 -15.48 17.84 1.90
CA LEU A 68 -16.93 17.86 1.61
C LEU A 68 -17.77 17.33 2.78
N SER A 69 -17.17 17.12 3.96
CA SER A 69 -17.82 16.60 5.17
C SER A 69 -18.49 15.22 4.98
N ILE A 70 -17.94 14.39 4.10
CA ILE A 70 -18.43 13.02 3.85
C ILE A 70 -17.91 12.10 4.97
N PRO A 71 -18.75 11.21 5.54
CA PRO A 71 -18.30 10.24 6.54
C PRO A 71 -17.23 9.26 6.01
N LEU A 72 -16.23 8.95 6.82
CA LEU A 72 -15.07 8.13 6.45
C LEU A 72 -15.42 6.77 5.77
N PRO A 73 -16.40 5.96 6.24
CA PRO A 73 -16.73 4.70 5.57
C PRO A 73 -17.22 4.91 4.13
N ILE A 74 -17.91 6.02 3.87
CA ILE A 74 -18.41 6.40 2.54
C ILE A 74 -17.22 6.88 1.70
N ILE A 75 -16.31 7.69 2.25
CA ILE A 75 -15.07 8.09 1.57
C ILE A 75 -14.29 6.86 1.10
N LEU A 76 -14.08 5.90 1.99
CA LEU A 76 -13.36 4.66 1.66
C LEU A 76 -14.00 3.92 0.48
N LEU A 77 -15.32 3.77 0.49
CA LEU A 77 -16.06 3.09 -0.58
C LEU A 77 -15.94 3.85 -1.91
N ILE A 78 -16.14 5.18 -1.89
CA ILE A 78 -16.03 6.03 -3.08
C ILE A 78 -14.64 5.96 -3.68
N VAL A 79 -13.59 6.09 -2.84
CA VAL A 79 -12.18 6.04 -3.29
C VAL A 79 -11.87 4.68 -3.90
N ILE A 80 -12.30 3.57 -3.30
CA ILE A 80 -12.12 2.23 -3.85
C ILE A 80 -12.74 2.14 -5.25
N ILE A 81 -13.96 2.64 -5.44
CA ILE A 81 -14.66 2.60 -6.74
C ILE A 81 -13.95 3.50 -7.77
N ILE A 82 -13.64 4.73 -7.42
CA ILE A 82 -12.94 5.67 -8.32
C ILE A 82 -11.59 5.10 -8.75
N MET A 83 -10.81 4.58 -7.79
CA MET A 83 -9.50 4.02 -8.07
C MET A 83 -9.58 2.72 -8.88
N PHE A 84 -10.63 1.92 -8.70
CA PHE A 84 -10.89 0.75 -9.54
C PHE A 84 -11.13 1.16 -11.01
N VAL A 85 -12.01 2.14 -11.24
CA VAL A 85 -12.31 2.66 -12.59
C VAL A 85 -11.06 3.31 -13.20
N PHE A 86 -10.33 4.08 -12.42
CA PHE A 86 -9.07 4.69 -12.85
C PHE A 86 -8.03 3.62 -13.24
N GLY A 87 -7.83 2.60 -12.41
CA GLY A 87 -6.92 1.49 -12.70
C GLY A 87 -7.31 0.72 -13.96
N TRP A 88 -8.62 0.52 -14.18
CA TRP A 88 -9.13 -0.08 -15.41
C TRP A 88 -8.79 0.78 -16.64
N GLY A 89 -8.97 2.10 -16.53
CA GLY A 89 -8.59 3.05 -17.59
C GLY A 89 -7.09 3.04 -17.89
N ILE A 90 -6.23 3.06 -16.86
CA ILE A 90 -4.77 2.98 -17.04
C ILE A 90 -4.37 1.65 -17.67
N TYR A 91 -5.02 0.54 -17.30
CA TYR A 91 -4.79 -0.73 -17.97
C TYR A 91 -5.04 -0.65 -19.47
N LEU A 92 -6.18 -0.12 -19.88
CA LEU A 92 -6.55 -0.02 -21.30
C LEU A 92 -5.63 0.92 -22.09
N LEU A 93 -5.24 2.05 -21.48
CA LEU A 93 -4.46 3.09 -22.14
C LEU A 93 -2.96 2.76 -22.23
N VAL A 94 -2.41 2.17 -21.18
CA VAL A 94 -0.96 1.98 -21.01
C VAL A 94 -0.60 0.51 -20.91
N ILE A 95 -1.10 -0.20 -19.88
CA ILE A 95 -0.59 -1.51 -19.49
C ILE A 95 -0.84 -2.57 -20.56
N ARG A 96 -1.99 -2.57 -21.19
CA ARG A 96 -2.35 -3.51 -22.28
C ARG A 96 -1.38 -3.47 -23.44
N ARG A 97 -0.71 -2.32 -23.67
CA ARG A 97 0.24 -2.14 -24.78
C ARG A 97 1.65 -2.63 -24.47
N ILE A 98 1.95 -2.81 -23.20
CA ILE A 98 3.30 -3.15 -22.71
C ILE A 98 3.39 -4.53 -22.07
N ILE A 99 2.27 -5.21 -21.86
CA ILE A 99 2.23 -6.49 -21.12
C ILE A 99 3.04 -7.61 -21.78
N ASP A 100 3.12 -7.60 -23.12
CA ASP A 100 3.86 -8.57 -23.90
C ASP A 100 5.27 -8.07 -24.31
N GLN A 101 5.69 -6.91 -23.78
CA GLN A 101 7.00 -6.31 -24.04
C GLN A 101 8.02 -6.71 -22.96
N ASP A 102 9.30 -6.39 -23.24
CA ASP A 102 10.38 -6.59 -22.29
C ASP A 102 10.10 -5.92 -20.94
N MET A 103 10.59 -6.52 -19.87
CA MET A 103 10.48 -6.01 -18.51
C MET A 103 10.99 -4.56 -18.39
N PHE A 104 12.02 -4.19 -19.14
CA PHE A 104 12.56 -2.82 -19.14
C PHE A 104 11.55 -1.81 -19.70
N VAL A 105 10.81 -2.17 -20.75
CA VAL A 105 9.75 -1.34 -21.32
C VAL A 105 8.64 -1.09 -20.30
N SER A 106 8.23 -2.12 -19.56
CA SER A 106 7.21 -1.99 -18.52
C SER A 106 7.67 -1.11 -17.35
N LEU A 107 8.94 -1.22 -16.93
CA LEU A 107 9.53 -0.33 -15.93
C LEU A 107 9.53 1.13 -16.37
N LEU A 108 9.99 1.39 -17.60
CA LEU A 108 10.08 2.74 -18.16
C LEU A 108 8.68 3.37 -18.31
N ALA A 109 7.70 2.61 -18.82
CA ALA A 109 6.34 3.10 -18.98
C ALA A 109 5.66 3.40 -17.64
N THR A 110 5.82 2.53 -16.63
CA THR A 110 5.26 2.78 -15.29
C THR A 110 6.00 3.87 -14.52
N PHE A 111 7.30 4.08 -14.76
CA PHE A 111 8.04 5.23 -14.27
C PHE A 111 7.55 6.54 -14.89
N GLY A 112 7.34 6.56 -16.23
CA GLY A 112 6.74 7.72 -16.89
C GLY A 112 5.32 8.03 -16.35
N LEU A 113 4.52 6.98 -16.09
CA LEU A 113 3.22 7.12 -15.45
C LEU A 113 3.33 7.71 -14.03
N SER A 114 4.32 7.26 -13.25
CA SER A 114 4.62 7.80 -11.91
C SER A 114 4.89 9.30 -11.97
N LEU A 115 5.79 9.73 -12.84
CA LEU A 115 6.12 11.15 -13.01
C LEU A 115 4.89 11.98 -13.43
N LEU A 116 4.08 11.45 -14.35
CA LEU A 116 2.86 12.10 -14.78
C LEU A 116 1.88 12.28 -13.63
N LEU A 117 1.63 11.23 -12.83
CA LEU A 117 0.72 11.30 -11.69
C LEU A 117 1.22 12.28 -10.63
N GLN A 118 2.52 12.28 -10.31
CA GLN A 118 3.11 13.23 -9.36
C GLN A 118 2.90 14.68 -9.82
N GLN A 119 3.13 14.98 -11.12
CA GLN A 119 2.94 16.33 -11.64
C GLN A 119 1.46 16.73 -11.68
N VAL A 120 0.57 15.82 -12.03
CA VAL A 120 -0.88 16.06 -12.00
C VAL A 120 -1.34 16.37 -10.56
N LEU A 121 -0.92 15.56 -9.58
CA LEU A 121 -1.25 15.81 -8.17
C LEU A 121 -0.67 17.13 -7.67
N ASN A 122 0.59 17.42 -8.03
CA ASN A 122 1.23 18.69 -7.69
C ASN A 122 0.52 19.90 -8.30
N LEU A 123 -0.01 19.78 -9.52
CA LEU A 123 -0.76 20.85 -10.19
C LEU A 123 -2.07 21.17 -9.46
N PHE A 124 -2.80 20.15 -8.99
CA PHE A 124 -4.10 20.33 -8.34
C PHE A 124 -4.01 20.65 -6.85
N TYR A 125 -3.04 20.09 -6.15
CA TYR A 125 -2.97 20.16 -4.68
C TYR A 125 -1.78 20.96 -4.16
N GLY A 126 -0.82 21.28 -5.02
CA GLY A 126 0.43 21.95 -4.64
C GLY A 126 1.45 21.00 -4.01
N PRO A 127 2.70 21.49 -3.76
CA PRO A 127 3.79 20.68 -3.22
C PRO A 127 3.73 20.49 -1.69
N GLU A 128 2.77 21.13 -1.02
CA GLU A 128 2.68 21.14 0.44
C GLU A 128 2.26 19.78 0.98
N VAL A 129 2.74 19.47 2.18
CA VAL A 129 2.31 18.28 2.92
C VAL A 129 0.90 18.50 3.45
N LYS A 130 0.06 17.47 3.33
CA LYS A 130 -1.34 17.49 3.80
C LYS A 130 -1.65 16.24 4.62
N THR A 131 -2.61 16.35 5.50
CA THR A 131 -3.14 15.23 6.31
C THR A 131 -4.62 15.42 6.54
N ILE A 132 -5.31 14.35 6.86
CA ILE A 132 -6.70 14.39 7.32
C ILE A 132 -6.65 14.41 8.85
N ASP A 133 -6.89 15.58 9.43
CA ASP A 133 -6.99 15.69 10.89
C ASP A 133 -8.42 15.37 11.33
N MET A 134 -8.55 14.29 12.10
CA MET A 134 -9.83 13.80 12.56
C MET A 134 -10.00 14.03 14.07
N GLU A 135 -9.48 14.97 14.71
CA GLU A 135 -9.71 15.32 16.14
C GLU A 135 -10.29 14.18 17.03
N MET A 136 -9.85 12.93 16.78
CA MET A 136 -10.46 11.75 17.42
C MET A 136 -9.91 11.46 18.83
N GLY A 137 -8.97 12.27 19.32
CA GLY A 137 -8.26 12.00 20.57
C GLY A 137 -7.41 10.73 20.51
N GLY A 138 -6.97 10.24 21.66
CA GLY A 138 -6.14 9.04 21.77
C GLY A 138 -6.34 8.32 23.09
N ILE A 139 -5.83 7.11 23.19
CA ILE A 139 -5.77 6.32 24.42
C ILE A 139 -4.35 6.44 24.96
N ASP A 140 -4.22 6.98 26.16
CA ASP A 140 -2.96 7.02 26.89
C ASP A 140 -2.88 5.84 27.84
N ALA A 141 -1.83 5.05 27.71
CA ALA A 141 -1.54 3.91 28.56
C ALA A 141 -0.18 4.11 29.26
N PHE A 142 0.00 3.44 30.39
CA PHE A 142 1.23 3.48 31.18
C PHE A 142 1.66 4.91 31.57
N ASP A 143 0.76 5.66 32.20
CA ASP A 143 0.98 7.05 32.66
C ASP A 143 1.42 8.00 31.52
N GLY A 144 0.90 7.80 30.31
CA GLY A 144 1.20 8.63 29.13
C GLY A 144 2.49 8.26 28.39
N MET A 145 3.16 7.16 28.77
CA MET A 145 4.35 6.69 28.05
C MET A 145 4.02 6.02 26.72
N VAL A 146 2.78 5.53 26.54
CA VAL A 146 2.27 4.94 25.29
C VAL A 146 1.01 5.66 24.91
N THR A 147 1.06 6.42 23.82
CA THR A 147 -0.11 7.14 23.27
C THR A 147 -0.52 6.52 21.94
N ILE A 148 -1.76 6.07 21.86
CA ILE A 148 -2.33 5.47 20.65
C ILE A 148 -3.45 6.38 20.15
N PRO A 149 -3.23 7.15 19.07
CA PRO A 149 -4.30 7.91 18.43
C PRO A 149 -5.44 7.00 17.95
N ASN A 150 -6.68 7.37 18.22
CA ASN A 150 -7.85 6.60 17.81
C ASN A 150 -7.91 6.43 16.27
N SER A 151 -7.36 7.37 15.50
CA SER A 151 -7.22 7.27 14.05
C SER A 151 -6.37 6.07 13.61
N LYS A 152 -5.28 5.75 14.34
CA LYS A 152 -4.44 4.56 14.07
C LYS A 152 -5.20 3.26 14.34
N ILE A 153 -5.96 3.20 15.44
CA ILE A 153 -6.78 2.03 15.78
C ILE A 153 -7.85 1.80 14.72
N LEU A 154 -8.56 2.87 14.33
CA LEU A 154 -9.58 2.79 13.28
C LEU A 154 -8.98 2.33 11.96
N SER A 155 -7.82 2.86 11.58
CA SER A 155 -7.13 2.45 10.36
C SER A 155 -6.70 0.99 10.39
N LEU A 156 -6.23 0.47 11.52
CA LEU A 156 -5.90 -0.95 11.69
C LEU A 156 -7.12 -1.84 11.49
N ILE A 157 -8.25 -1.48 12.11
CA ILE A 157 -9.51 -2.22 11.98
C ILE A 157 -9.97 -2.23 10.53
N LEU A 158 -9.97 -1.08 9.84
CA LEU A 158 -10.35 -0.97 8.45
C LEU A 158 -9.39 -1.75 7.54
N ALA A 159 -8.08 -1.65 7.77
CA ALA A 159 -7.08 -2.43 7.04
C ALA A 159 -7.30 -3.94 7.19
N ALA A 160 -7.59 -4.41 8.42
CA ALA A 160 -7.88 -5.81 8.69
C ALA A 160 -9.16 -6.27 7.98
N ILE A 161 -10.24 -5.50 8.04
CA ILE A 161 -11.51 -5.82 7.37
C ILE A 161 -11.29 -5.94 5.86
N ILE A 162 -10.62 -4.96 5.24
CA ILE A 162 -10.34 -4.97 3.79
C ILE A 162 -9.45 -6.15 3.44
N THR A 163 -8.38 -6.40 4.20
CA THR A 163 -7.47 -7.53 3.96
C THR A 163 -8.21 -8.86 4.02
N ILE A 164 -9.06 -9.07 5.02
CA ILE A 164 -9.89 -10.28 5.16
C ILE A 164 -10.84 -10.41 3.97
N ALA A 165 -11.52 -9.32 3.60
CA ALA A 165 -12.42 -9.31 2.43
C ALA A 165 -11.69 -9.68 1.14
N VAL A 166 -10.49 -9.13 0.92
CA VAL A 166 -9.64 -9.43 -0.24
C VAL A 166 -9.21 -10.90 -0.25
N VAL A 167 -8.77 -11.44 0.87
CA VAL A 167 -8.38 -12.86 0.98
C VAL A 167 -9.57 -13.78 0.71
N ILE A 168 -10.75 -13.48 1.25
CA ILE A 168 -11.99 -14.24 0.99
C ILE A 168 -12.37 -14.14 -0.48
N PHE A 169 -12.34 -12.94 -1.06
CA PHE A 169 -12.61 -12.71 -2.47
C PHE A 169 -11.67 -13.55 -3.35
N MET A 170 -10.36 -13.47 -3.10
CA MET A 170 -9.37 -14.24 -3.85
C MET A 170 -9.57 -15.75 -3.73
N LYS A 171 -9.98 -16.26 -2.55
CA LYS A 171 -10.18 -17.70 -2.33
C LYS A 171 -11.49 -18.23 -2.91
N ARG A 172 -12.60 -17.46 -2.82
CA ARG A 172 -13.96 -17.97 -3.09
C ARG A 172 -14.57 -17.48 -4.38
N SER A 173 -14.14 -16.31 -4.94
CA SER A 173 -14.76 -15.78 -6.16
C SER A 173 -14.26 -16.49 -7.43
N ARG A 174 -15.10 -16.53 -8.46
CA ARG A 174 -14.71 -17.03 -9.80
C ARG A 174 -13.56 -16.21 -10.40
N MET A 175 -13.58 -14.88 -10.20
CA MET A 175 -12.52 -14.01 -10.66
C MET A 175 -11.20 -14.28 -9.91
N GLY A 176 -11.24 -14.47 -8.58
CA GLY A 176 -10.06 -14.87 -7.80
C GLY A 176 -9.46 -16.20 -8.25
N GLN A 177 -10.31 -17.17 -8.65
CA GLN A 177 -9.86 -18.45 -9.23
C GLN A 177 -9.20 -18.23 -10.59
N ALA A 178 -9.81 -17.42 -11.47
CA ALA A 178 -9.27 -17.05 -12.76
C ALA A 178 -7.91 -16.34 -12.66
N ILE A 179 -7.78 -15.41 -11.71
CA ILE A 179 -6.50 -14.71 -11.40
C ILE A 179 -5.41 -15.72 -11.04
N ARG A 180 -5.69 -16.65 -10.11
CA ARG A 180 -4.71 -17.66 -9.69
C ARG A 180 -4.36 -18.65 -10.81
N ALA A 181 -5.34 -19.06 -11.64
CA ALA A 181 -5.09 -19.92 -12.77
C ALA A 181 -4.20 -19.22 -13.82
N THR A 182 -4.50 -17.95 -14.13
CA THR A 182 -3.71 -17.15 -15.07
C THR A 182 -2.30 -16.87 -14.54
N ALA A 183 -2.12 -16.72 -13.23
CA ALA A 183 -0.81 -16.54 -12.61
C ALA A 183 0.09 -17.79 -12.71
N GLN A 184 -0.51 -18.99 -12.76
CA GLN A 184 0.25 -20.24 -12.92
C GLN A 184 0.69 -20.46 -14.37
N ASP A 185 -0.23 -20.39 -15.30
CA ASP A 185 0.03 -20.50 -16.75
C ASP A 185 -1.06 -19.77 -17.55
N PRO A 186 -0.73 -18.58 -18.11
CA PRO A 186 -1.68 -17.82 -18.92
C PRO A 186 -2.13 -18.57 -20.20
N ARG A 187 -1.25 -19.42 -20.76
CA ARG A 187 -1.57 -20.17 -21.99
C ARG A 187 -2.56 -21.30 -21.69
N ALA A 188 -2.30 -22.07 -20.64
CA ALA A 188 -3.21 -23.10 -20.19
C ALA A 188 -4.57 -22.51 -19.77
N ALA A 189 -4.57 -21.37 -19.07
CA ALA A 189 -5.80 -20.67 -18.68
C ALA A 189 -6.67 -20.29 -19.92
N ARG A 190 -6.05 -19.80 -20.99
CA ARG A 190 -6.75 -19.48 -22.26
C ARG A 190 -7.36 -20.74 -22.91
N VAL A 191 -6.63 -21.85 -22.92
CA VAL A 191 -7.14 -23.12 -23.46
C VAL A 191 -8.37 -23.61 -22.70
N LEU A 192 -8.41 -23.36 -21.39
CA LEU A 192 -9.57 -23.67 -20.53
C LEU A 192 -10.70 -22.62 -20.62
N GLY A 193 -10.62 -21.65 -21.55
CA GLY A 193 -11.66 -20.66 -21.80
C GLY A 193 -11.63 -19.43 -20.88
N ILE A 194 -10.55 -19.22 -20.12
CA ILE A 194 -10.39 -18.01 -19.30
C ILE A 194 -9.92 -16.86 -20.19
N ASP A 195 -10.67 -15.77 -20.22
CA ASP A 195 -10.32 -14.52 -20.89
C ASP A 195 -9.23 -13.80 -20.09
N THR A 196 -7.98 -14.07 -20.44
CA THR A 196 -6.82 -13.51 -19.71
C THR A 196 -6.73 -12.00 -19.82
N ASP A 197 -7.19 -11.35 -20.90
CA ASP A 197 -7.21 -9.90 -21.02
C ASP A 197 -8.14 -9.26 -19.98
N LYS A 198 -9.31 -9.84 -19.77
CA LYS A 198 -10.23 -9.38 -18.71
C LYS A 198 -9.65 -9.63 -17.32
N VAL A 199 -8.97 -10.76 -17.11
CA VAL A 199 -8.29 -11.06 -15.84
C VAL A 199 -7.20 -10.03 -15.56
N TYR A 200 -6.40 -9.68 -16.55
CA TYR A 200 -5.36 -8.67 -16.41
C TYR A 200 -5.96 -7.28 -16.10
N ALA A 201 -6.95 -6.86 -16.87
CA ALA A 201 -7.65 -5.58 -16.63
C ALA A 201 -8.22 -5.51 -15.23
N PHE A 202 -8.91 -6.56 -14.77
CA PHE A 202 -9.48 -6.63 -13.44
C PHE A 202 -8.38 -6.62 -12.37
N THR A 203 -7.30 -7.38 -12.54
CA THR A 203 -6.20 -7.46 -11.57
C THR A 203 -5.54 -6.10 -11.37
N PHE A 204 -5.29 -5.36 -12.45
CA PHE A 204 -4.69 -4.03 -12.38
C PHE A 204 -5.65 -3.01 -11.75
N ALA A 205 -6.93 -3.04 -12.11
CA ALA A 205 -7.98 -2.20 -11.51
C ALA A 205 -8.15 -2.50 -10.01
N PHE A 206 -8.14 -3.77 -9.63
CA PHE A 206 -8.23 -4.21 -8.26
C PHE A 206 -7.01 -3.78 -7.43
N ASN A 207 -5.81 -3.87 -8.01
CA ASN A 207 -4.61 -3.30 -7.41
C ASN A 207 -4.74 -1.80 -7.14
N ALA A 208 -5.21 -1.03 -8.13
CA ALA A 208 -5.41 0.41 -7.96
C ALA A 208 -6.44 0.72 -6.85
N ALA A 209 -7.50 -0.08 -6.75
CA ALA A 209 -8.50 0.02 -5.68
C ALA A 209 -7.90 -0.24 -4.29
N LEU A 210 -7.03 -1.25 -4.16
CA LEU A 210 -6.30 -1.54 -2.91
C LEU A 210 -5.33 -0.43 -2.54
N CYS A 211 -4.62 0.14 -3.53
CA CYS A 211 -3.79 1.32 -3.31
C CYS A 211 -4.63 2.51 -2.85
N GLY A 212 -5.80 2.72 -3.45
CA GLY A 212 -6.74 3.76 -3.02
C GLY A 212 -7.17 3.58 -1.57
N ALA A 213 -7.56 2.38 -1.19
CA ALA A 213 -7.92 2.06 0.19
C ALA A 213 -6.74 2.30 1.16
N ALA A 214 -5.53 1.84 0.82
CA ALA A 214 -4.33 2.12 1.59
C ALA A 214 -4.06 3.63 1.69
N GLY A 215 -4.28 4.38 0.60
CA GLY A 215 -4.11 5.84 0.55
C GLY A 215 -5.04 6.58 1.51
N VAL A 216 -6.30 6.16 1.63
CA VAL A 216 -7.23 6.70 2.64
C VAL A 216 -6.66 6.52 4.04
N LEU A 217 -6.18 5.31 4.37
CA LEU A 217 -5.61 5.00 5.68
C LEU A 217 -4.30 5.75 5.94
N VAL A 218 -3.46 5.91 4.91
CA VAL A 218 -2.22 6.72 4.97
C VAL A 218 -2.56 8.17 5.32
N ALA A 219 -3.51 8.79 4.62
CA ALA A 219 -3.87 10.18 4.82
C ALA A 219 -4.45 10.47 6.22
N MET A 220 -4.99 9.45 6.90
CA MET A 220 -5.50 9.55 8.28
C MET A 220 -4.41 9.49 9.35
N ILE A 221 -3.28 8.83 9.06
CA ILE A 221 -2.24 8.52 10.05
C ILE A 221 -0.99 9.36 9.82
N TRP A 222 -0.65 9.60 8.55
CA TRP A 222 0.55 10.30 8.13
C TRP A 222 0.24 11.44 7.18
N VAL A 223 1.25 12.25 6.96
CA VAL A 223 1.20 13.30 5.94
C VAL A 223 1.33 12.71 4.53
N ILE A 224 0.62 13.27 3.58
CA ILE A 224 0.73 12.97 2.16
C ILE A 224 1.34 14.17 1.43
N GLN A 225 2.18 13.86 0.44
CA GLN A 225 2.78 14.83 -0.47
C GLN A 225 2.86 14.21 -1.87
N PRO A 226 2.71 14.98 -2.97
CA PRO A 226 2.70 14.43 -4.33
C PRO A 226 3.92 13.57 -4.67
N PHE A 227 5.10 13.90 -4.13
CA PHE A 227 6.37 13.25 -4.46
C PHE A 227 6.73 12.06 -3.56
N TYR A 228 5.91 11.70 -2.57
CA TYR A 228 6.16 10.53 -1.69
C TYR A 228 5.85 9.19 -2.34
N GLY A 229 5.27 9.17 -3.54
CA GLY A 229 4.90 7.95 -4.25
C GLY A 229 6.06 6.98 -4.43
N ILE A 230 7.25 7.47 -4.79
CA ILE A 230 8.45 6.63 -4.97
C ILE A 230 8.82 5.91 -3.66
N THR A 231 8.80 6.60 -2.53
CA THR A 231 9.09 6.01 -1.21
C THR A 231 8.13 4.86 -0.89
N TYR A 232 6.84 5.05 -1.18
CA TYR A 232 5.83 4.01 -0.96
C TYR A 232 5.95 2.85 -1.96
N SER A 233 6.34 3.14 -3.22
CA SER A 233 6.66 2.09 -4.21
C SER A 233 7.79 1.21 -3.73
N VAL A 234 8.91 1.79 -3.29
CA VAL A 234 10.08 1.06 -2.77
C VAL A 234 9.70 0.17 -1.59
N ARG A 235 8.91 0.68 -0.64
CA ARG A 235 8.40 -0.09 0.50
C ARG A 235 7.56 -1.28 0.05
N ASN A 236 6.63 -1.08 -0.90
CA ASN A 236 5.81 -2.15 -1.45
C ASN A 236 6.65 -3.21 -2.17
N PHE A 237 7.66 -2.81 -2.93
CA PHE A 237 8.60 -3.73 -3.57
C PHE A 237 9.37 -4.55 -2.55
N ALA A 238 9.87 -3.93 -1.48
CA ALA A 238 10.57 -4.62 -0.39
C ALA A 238 9.68 -5.68 0.26
N ILE A 239 8.41 -5.34 0.56
CA ILE A 239 7.43 -6.26 1.13
C ILE A 239 7.21 -7.46 0.20
N VAL A 240 6.96 -7.22 -1.10
CA VAL A 240 6.69 -8.29 -2.06
C VAL A 240 7.92 -9.17 -2.28
N THR A 241 9.11 -8.59 -2.33
CA THR A 241 10.37 -9.33 -2.49
C THR A 241 10.66 -10.20 -1.26
N ALA A 242 10.50 -9.65 -0.06
CA ALA A 242 10.67 -10.40 1.20
C ALA A 242 9.64 -11.53 1.36
N ALA A 243 8.41 -11.34 0.87
CA ALA A 243 7.37 -12.37 0.88
C ALA A 243 7.64 -13.53 -0.08
N GLY A 244 8.40 -13.25 -1.15
CA GLY A 244 8.54 -14.14 -2.29
C GLY A 244 7.39 -14.01 -3.29
N LEU A 245 7.73 -14.01 -4.57
CA LEU A 245 6.79 -13.84 -5.68
C LEU A 245 5.71 -14.94 -5.67
N GLY A 246 4.45 -14.54 -5.79
CA GLY A 246 3.31 -15.47 -5.81
C GLY A 246 2.82 -15.94 -4.43
N ASN A 247 3.54 -15.62 -3.36
CA ASN A 247 3.14 -15.99 -1.99
C ASN A 247 2.26 -14.91 -1.36
N LEU A 248 0.99 -14.84 -1.75
CA LEU A 248 0.04 -13.84 -1.24
C LEU A 248 -0.13 -13.84 0.29
N PRO A 249 -0.21 -14.98 1.00
CA PRO A 249 -0.20 -14.98 2.46
C PRO A 249 1.10 -14.41 3.05
N GLY A 250 2.24 -14.70 2.40
CA GLY A 250 3.55 -14.19 2.80
C GLY A 250 3.65 -12.67 2.73
N VAL A 251 2.93 -12.01 1.80
CA VAL A 251 2.92 -10.54 1.69
C VAL A 251 2.42 -9.89 2.98
N ILE A 252 1.37 -10.44 3.59
CA ILE A 252 0.81 -9.90 4.83
C ILE A 252 1.83 -10.01 5.97
N SER A 253 2.44 -11.20 6.14
CA SER A 253 3.46 -11.39 7.19
C SER A 253 4.71 -10.54 6.95
N ALA A 254 5.18 -10.44 5.70
CA ALA A 254 6.30 -9.59 5.33
C ALA A 254 6.02 -8.10 5.58
N ALA A 255 4.79 -7.63 5.33
CA ALA A 255 4.41 -6.25 5.60
C ALA A 255 4.52 -5.91 7.10
N PHE A 256 4.06 -6.80 7.99
CA PHE A 256 4.24 -6.60 9.43
C PHE A 256 5.72 -6.68 9.84
N GLY A 257 6.47 -7.63 9.29
CA GLY A 257 7.91 -7.75 9.56
C GLY A 257 8.70 -6.50 9.15
N ILE A 258 8.44 -5.98 7.94
CA ILE A 258 9.09 -4.74 7.45
C ILE A 258 8.62 -3.53 8.25
N GLY A 259 7.34 -3.43 8.60
CA GLY A 259 6.83 -2.34 9.44
C GLY A 259 7.52 -2.29 10.81
N LEU A 260 7.71 -3.44 11.45
CA LEU A 260 8.47 -3.54 12.70
C LEU A 260 9.94 -3.17 12.49
N PHE A 261 10.59 -3.74 11.47
CA PHE A 261 11.99 -3.47 11.15
C PHE A 261 12.25 -1.98 10.90
N GLU A 262 11.36 -1.33 10.15
CA GLU A 262 11.41 0.11 9.87
C GLU A 262 11.35 0.94 11.15
N LYS A 263 10.40 0.65 12.05
CA LYS A 263 10.23 1.40 13.31
C LYS A 263 11.40 1.18 14.27
N TYR A 264 11.90 -0.04 14.41
CA TYR A 264 13.09 -0.28 15.20
C TYR A 264 14.33 0.39 14.62
N THR A 265 14.51 0.38 13.29
CA THR A 265 15.61 1.06 12.61
C THR A 265 15.55 2.57 12.86
N GLY A 266 14.36 3.16 12.73
CA GLY A 266 14.13 4.59 13.01
C GLY A 266 14.49 4.96 14.45
N MET A 267 14.14 4.13 15.43
CA MET A 267 14.46 4.36 16.84
C MET A 267 15.95 4.19 17.15
N ILE A 268 16.59 3.17 16.58
CA ILE A 268 18.01 2.85 16.90
C ILE A 268 18.97 3.78 16.17
N LEU A 269 18.77 3.97 14.86
CA LEU A 269 19.68 4.70 13.97
C LEU A 269 19.25 6.15 13.74
N GLY A 270 17.99 6.48 14.00
CA GLY A 270 17.40 7.77 13.74
C GLY A 270 16.36 7.73 12.62
N THR A 271 15.41 8.67 12.66
CA THR A 271 14.26 8.74 11.73
C THR A 271 14.65 8.86 10.26
N ALA A 272 15.82 9.43 9.96
CA ALA A 272 16.34 9.50 8.59
C ALA A 272 16.62 8.10 7.98
N TYR A 273 16.93 7.11 8.81
CA TYR A 273 17.19 5.74 8.38
C TYR A 273 15.94 4.85 8.32
N GLU A 274 14.81 5.34 8.83
CA GLU A 274 13.53 4.62 8.80
C GLU A 274 13.13 4.27 7.35
N VAL A 275 13.25 5.23 6.43
CA VAL A 275 12.95 5.03 5.01
C VAL A 275 13.99 4.15 4.30
N ALA A 276 15.25 4.14 4.78
CA ALA A 276 16.30 3.30 4.20
C ALA A 276 16.17 1.82 4.60
N ALA A 277 15.48 1.50 5.69
CA ALA A 277 15.30 0.14 6.17
C ALA A 277 14.68 -0.81 5.12
N PRO A 278 13.57 -0.48 4.45
CA PRO A 278 13.01 -1.32 3.38
C PRO A 278 13.98 -1.52 2.19
N VAL A 279 14.81 -0.50 1.88
CA VAL A 279 15.77 -0.58 0.76
C VAL A 279 16.86 -1.61 1.04
N SER A 280 17.24 -1.81 2.30
CA SER A 280 18.27 -2.80 2.67
C SER A 280 17.85 -4.26 2.43
N ILE A 281 16.55 -4.50 2.20
CA ILE A 281 15.96 -5.83 1.94
C ILE A 281 15.85 -6.10 0.43
N LEU A 282 15.83 -5.06 -0.40
CA LEU A 282 15.81 -5.14 -1.87
C LEU A 282 17.16 -5.50 -2.43
#